data_f0cd3efac14850a977335a32baeee6a7
#
_entry.id   f0cd3efac14850a977335a32baeee6a7
#
_cell.length_a   1.000
_cell.length_b   1.000
_cell.length_c   1.000
_cell.angle_alpha   90.00
_cell.angle_beta   90.00
_cell.angle_gamma   90.00
#
_symmetry.space_group_name_H-M   'P 1'
#
loop_
_entity.id
_entity.type
_entity.pdbx_description
1 polymer ?
#
loop_
_entity_poly.entity_id
_entity_poly.type
_entity_poly.pdbx_seq_one_letter_code
_entity_poly.pdbx_strand_id
1 'polypeptide(L)'
;MYEQSLEMIELELAILIRRSTSNTNNKKLWNLDRSAYLLLRRIATKGAVGVKVLAGEFQLDISTVSRQAAALEHKGYLYKIPDPLDGRAYSFQITELGTKELIEYKQARLERIEELLNDWPDEECKVFGQLLQKFNQSLLKK
;
A
#
# COMPACT_ATOMS: atom_id res chain seq x y z
N MET A 1 -25.45 -17.48 14.77
CA MET A 1 -24.42 -16.52 15.21
C MET A 1 -23.33 -16.34 14.17
N TYR A 2 -22.74 -17.43 13.70
CA TYR A 2 -21.73 -17.37 12.65
C TYR A 2 -22.26 -16.74 11.35
N GLU A 3 -23.46 -17.13 10.93
CA GLU A 3 -24.09 -16.61 9.73
C GLU A 3 -24.37 -15.11 9.81
N GLN A 4 -24.79 -14.63 10.98
CA GLN A 4 -25.03 -13.21 11.20
C GLN A 4 -23.74 -12.39 11.10
N SER A 5 -22.64 -12.96 11.60
CA SER A 5 -21.34 -12.30 11.49
C SER A 5 -20.88 -12.21 10.04
N LEU A 6 -21.09 -13.28 9.27
CA LEU A 6 -20.71 -13.27 7.85
C LEU A 6 -21.53 -12.26 7.05
N GLU A 7 -22.82 -12.16 7.32
CA GLU A 7 -23.67 -11.18 6.64
C GLU A 7 -23.27 -9.75 6.97
N MET A 8 -22.94 -9.49 8.22
CA MET A 8 -22.45 -8.18 8.64
C MET A 8 -21.13 -7.84 7.93
N ILE A 9 -20.19 -8.77 7.91
CA ILE A 9 -18.91 -8.56 7.25
C ILE A 9 -19.11 -8.31 5.76
N GLU A 10 -19.96 -9.11 5.10
CA GLU A 10 -20.23 -8.95 3.66
C GLU A 10 -20.75 -7.54 3.36
N LEU A 11 -21.75 -7.08 4.10
CA LEU A 11 -22.34 -5.77 3.87
C LEU A 11 -21.34 -4.64 4.13
N GLU A 12 -20.62 -4.72 5.25
CA GLU A 12 -19.66 -3.68 5.61
C GLU A 12 -18.49 -3.60 4.64
N LEU A 13 -18.05 -4.76 4.13
CA LEU A 13 -17.02 -4.77 3.08
C LEU A 13 -17.52 -4.10 1.80
N ALA A 14 -18.74 -4.39 1.39
CA ALA A 14 -19.32 -3.77 0.18
C ALA A 14 -19.39 -2.26 0.33
N ILE A 15 -19.84 -1.77 1.48
CA ILE A 15 -19.91 -0.34 1.76
C ILE A 15 -18.51 0.29 1.75
N LEU A 16 -17.55 -0.36 2.41
CA LEU A 16 -16.18 0.14 2.49
C LEU A 16 -15.54 0.26 1.11
N ILE A 17 -15.67 -0.78 0.29
CA ILE A 17 -15.10 -0.80 -1.05
C ILE A 17 -15.69 0.33 -1.88
N ARG A 18 -17.01 0.51 -1.85
CA ARG A 18 -17.66 1.58 -2.61
C ARG A 18 -17.17 2.95 -2.18
N ARG A 19 -17.07 3.20 -0.88
CA ARG A 19 -16.62 4.50 -0.35
C ARG A 19 -15.16 4.78 -0.69
N SER A 20 -14.32 3.77 -0.62
CA SER A 20 -12.89 3.95 -0.90
C SER A 20 -12.62 4.24 -2.38
N THR A 21 -13.43 3.67 -3.29
CA THR A 21 -13.25 3.89 -4.72
C THR A 21 -13.89 5.18 -5.22
N SER A 22 -14.96 5.66 -4.55
CA SER A 22 -15.67 6.87 -4.98
C SER A 22 -15.10 8.15 -4.39
N ASN A 23 -14.27 8.08 -3.37
CA ASN A 23 -13.73 9.26 -2.70
C ASN A 23 -12.53 9.82 -3.44
N THR A 24 -12.79 10.70 -4.41
CA THR A 24 -11.77 11.34 -5.22
C THR A 24 -11.11 12.54 -4.52
N ASN A 25 -11.74 13.08 -3.48
CA ASN A 25 -11.23 14.27 -2.80
C ASN A 25 -9.88 14.03 -2.13
N ASN A 26 -9.63 12.82 -1.67
CA ASN A 26 -8.38 12.47 -1.01
C ASN A 26 -7.19 12.43 -1.97
N LYS A 27 -7.42 12.25 -3.27
CA LYS A 27 -6.34 12.24 -4.26
C LYS A 27 -5.66 13.59 -4.42
N LYS A 28 -6.37 14.68 -4.12
CA LYS A 28 -5.82 16.03 -4.23
C LYS A 28 -4.88 16.38 -3.07
N LEU A 29 -5.03 15.68 -1.94
CA LEU A 29 -4.22 15.92 -0.76
C LEU A 29 -2.89 15.18 -0.80
N TRP A 30 -2.80 14.15 -1.63
CA TRP A 30 -1.65 13.26 -1.65
C TRP A 30 -1.10 13.11 -3.06
N ASN A 31 0.22 13.20 -3.18
CA ASN A 31 0.90 13.01 -4.46
C ASN A 31 1.04 11.54 -4.85
N LEU A 32 0.69 10.63 -3.95
CA LEU A 32 0.80 9.20 -4.16
C LEU A 32 -0.57 8.53 -4.09
N ASP A 33 -0.83 7.58 -5.00
CA ASP A 33 -1.96 6.70 -4.87
C ASP A 33 -1.59 5.50 -3.96
N ARG A 34 -2.55 4.63 -3.67
CA ARG A 34 -2.32 3.50 -2.76
C ARG A 34 -1.31 2.50 -3.28
N SER A 35 -1.34 2.23 -4.58
CA SER A 35 -0.39 1.30 -5.19
C SER A 35 1.03 1.84 -5.09
N ALA A 36 1.21 3.12 -5.40
CA ALA A 36 2.51 3.80 -5.30
C ALA A 36 3.01 3.80 -3.85
N TYR A 37 2.12 4.09 -2.90
CA TYR A 37 2.46 4.11 -1.48
C TYR A 37 3.00 2.74 -1.04
N LEU A 38 2.29 1.66 -1.39
CA LEU A 38 2.69 0.32 -0.98
C LEU A 38 4.03 -0.07 -1.60
N LEU A 39 4.25 0.30 -2.85
CA LEU A 39 5.50 0.03 -3.55
C LEU A 39 6.67 0.74 -2.88
N LEU A 40 6.52 2.05 -2.65
CA LEU A 40 7.56 2.85 -1.98
C LEU A 40 7.84 2.35 -0.58
N ARG A 41 6.79 2.01 0.16
CA ARG A 41 6.94 1.51 1.53
C ARG A 41 7.70 0.19 1.56
N ARG A 42 7.41 -0.71 0.62
CA ARG A 42 8.13 -1.99 0.51
C ARG A 42 9.62 -1.77 0.28
N ILE A 43 9.96 -0.88 -0.64
CA ILE A 43 11.35 -0.59 -0.97
C ILE A 43 12.06 0.10 0.21
N ALA A 44 11.39 1.06 0.84
CA ALA A 44 11.96 1.78 1.99
C ALA A 44 12.20 0.84 3.17
N THR A 45 11.32 -0.13 3.40
CA THR A 45 11.37 -1.01 4.55
C THR A 45 12.39 -2.14 4.39
N LYS A 46 12.45 -2.75 3.21
CA LYS A 46 13.26 -3.95 2.98
C LYS A 46 14.45 -3.73 2.04
N GLY A 47 14.57 -2.55 1.45
CA GLY A 47 15.68 -2.21 0.58
C GLY A 47 15.41 -2.45 -0.89
N ALA A 48 16.45 -2.25 -1.71
CA ALA A 48 16.36 -2.33 -3.16
C ALA A 48 15.84 -3.70 -3.62
N VAL A 49 15.00 -3.68 -4.65
CA VAL A 49 14.35 -4.89 -5.12
C VAL A 49 13.97 -4.75 -6.60
N GLY A 50 13.98 -5.88 -7.33
CA GLY A 50 13.58 -5.92 -8.72
C GLY A 50 12.09 -6.12 -8.93
N VAL A 51 11.63 -5.88 -10.16
CA VAL A 51 10.21 -5.92 -10.51
C VAL A 51 9.59 -7.30 -10.33
N LYS A 52 10.35 -8.36 -10.64
CA LYS A 52 9.81 -9.72 -10.52
C LYS A 52 9.48 -10.08 -9.08
N VAL A 53 10.36 -9.70 -8.15
CA VAL A 53 10.13 -9.95 -6.73
C VAL A 53 8.91 -9.17 -6.24
N LEU A 54 8.82 -7.89 -6.63
CA LEU A 54 7.69 -7.05 -6.27
C LEU A 54 6.38 -7.60 -6.81
N ALA A 55 6.37 -8.02 -8.07
CA ALA A 55 5.18 -8.58 -8.71
C ALA A 55 4.71 -9.84 -7.97
N GLY A 56 5.64 -10.69 -7.58
CA GLY A 56 5.31 -11.90 -6.82
C GLY A 56 4.73 -11.58 -5.45
N GLU A 57 5.34 -10.65 -4.72
CA GLU A 57 4.87 -10.27 -3.39
C GLU A 57 3.50 -9.61 -3.41
N PHE A 58 3.23 -8.77 -4.41
CA PHE A 58 1.94 -8.07 -4.53
C PHE A 58 0.90 -8.85 -5.33
N GLN A 59 1.27 -10.01 -5.87
CA GLN A 59 0.40 -10.83 -6.71
C GLN A 59 -0.16 -10.04 -7.90
N LEU A 60 0.73 -9.31 -8.56
CA LEU A 60 0.43 -8.51 -9.75
C LEU A 60 1.28 -8.97 -10.91
N ASP A 61 0.88 -8.59 -12.13
CA ASP A 61 1.66 -8.84 -13.33
C ASP A 61 2.95 -8.03 -13.30
N ILE A 62 4.02 -8.59 -13.86
CA ILE A 62 5.30 -7.90 -13.97
C ILE A 62 5.12 -6.59 -14.74
N SER A 63 4.32 -6.59 -15.81
CA SER A 63 4.07 -5.39 -16.61
C SER A 63 3.39 -4.28 -15.80
N THR A 64 2.46 -4.65 -14.93
CA THR A 64 1.77 -3.69 -14.05
C THR A 64 2.76 -3.03 -13.09
N VAL A 65 3.58 -3.84 -12.42
CA VAL A 65 4.58 -3.33 -11.48
C VAL A 65 5.64 -2.51 -12.20
N SER A 66 6.06 -2.93 -13.39
CA SER A 66 7.02 -2.17 -14.20
C SER A 66 6.51 -0.78 -14.53
N ARG A 67 5.23 -0.66 -14.90
CA ARG A 67 4.63 0.63 -15.20
C ARG A 67 4.52 1.52 -13.95
N GLN A 68 4.14 0.93 -12.83
CA GLN A 68 4.04 1.66 -11.57
C GLN A 68 5.42 2.17 -11.13
N ALA A 69 6.44 1.31 -11.19
CA ALA A 69 7.80 1.68 -10.83
C ALA A 69 8.36 2.75 -11.76
N ALA A 70 8.11 2.63 -13.08
CA ALA A 70 8.56 3.63 -14.05
C ALA A 70 7.92 4.99 -13.79
N ALA A 71 6.64 5.03 -13.43
CA ALA A 71 5.96 6.28 -13.09
C ALA A 71 6.59 6.93 -11.85
N LEU A 72 6.94 6.15 -10.85
CA LEU A 72 7.60 6.65 -9.64
C LEU A 72 9.02 7.11 -9.92
N GLU A 73 9.72 6.41 -10.79
CA GLU A 73 11.06 6.83 -11.23
C GLU A 73 10.98 8.17 -11.97
N HIS A 74 9.99 8.33 -12.85
CA HIS A 74 9.79 9.57 -13.59
C HIS A 74 9.52 10.76 -12.66
N LYS A 75 8.82 10.51 -11.56
CA LYS A 75 8.56 11.56 -10.54
C LYS A 75 9.77 11.84 -9.66
N GLY A 76 10.82 11.05 -9.78
CA GLY A 76 12.02 11.21 -8.98
C GLY A 76 11.98 10.54 -7.62
N TYR A 77 11.03 9.62 -7.42
CA TYR A 77 10.88 8.92 -6.13
C TYR A 77 11.67 7.63 -6.06
N LEU A 78 11.99 7.03 -7.20
CA LEU A 78 12.80 5.81 -7.30
C LEU A 78 13.94 6.04 -8.27
N TYR A 79 15.02 5.26 -8.10
CA TYR A 79 16.09 5.19 -9.08
C TYR A 79 16.51 3.74 -9.29
N LYS A 80 17.08 3.44 -10.46
CA LYS A 80 17.52 2.11 -10.83
C LYS A 80 18.93 1.86 -10.36
N ILE A 81 19.16 0.65 -9.86
CA ILE A 81 20.49 0.14 -9.56
C ILE A 81 20.73 -1.04 -10.50
N PRO A 82 21.68 -0.96 -11.44
CA PRO A 82 21.97 -2.08 -12.33
C PRO A 82 22.51 -3.28 -11.55
N ASP A 83 22.15 -4.49 -11.99
CA ASP A 83 22.72 -5.70 -11.43
C ASP A 83 24.15 -5.82 -11.95
N PRO A 84 25.17 -5.97 -11.07
CA PRO A 84 26.56 -6.08 -11.52
C PRO A 84 26.85 -7.35 -12.31
N LEU A 85 26.03 -8.39 -12.17
CA LEU A 85 26.21 -9.66 -12.86
C LEU A 85 25.41 -9.79 -14.14
N ASP A 86 24.33 -9.01 -14.28
CA ASP A 86 23.48 -9.04 -15.46
C ASP A 86 23.06 -7.61 -15.80
N GLY A 87 23.65 -7.04 -16.85
CA GLY A 87 23.37 -5.67 -17.28
C GLY A 87 21.95 -5.39 -17.73
N ARG A 88 21.14 -6.45 -17.92
CA ARG A 88 19.71 -6.31 -18.28
C ARG A 88 18.81 -6.21 -17.06
N ALA A 89 19.27 -6.71 -15.93
CA ALA A 89 18.52 -6.69 -14.69
C ALA A 89 18.85 -5.44 -13.89
N TYR A 90 17.89 -4.98 -13.11
CA TYR A 90 18.09 -3.85 -12.22
C TYR A 90 17.13 -3.94 -11.04
N SER A 91 17.49 -3.26 -9.96
CA SER A 91 16.65 -3.09 -8.78
C SER A 91 16.25 -1.63 -8.67
N PHE A 92 15.17 -1.38 -7.95
CA PHE A 92 14.75 -0.02 -7.63
C PHE A 92 15.09 0.30 -6.19
N GLN A 93 15.54 1.52 -5.95
CA GLN A 93 15.79 2.06 -4.61
C GLN A 93 15.07 3.39 -4.48
N ILE A 94 14.66 3.73 -3.26
CA ILE A 94 13.96 4.98 -2.99
C ILE A 94 14.95 6.14 -2.88
N THR A 95 14.56 7.29 -3.43
CA THR A 95 15.34 8.54 -3.34
C THR A 95 15.00 9.28 -2.04
N GLU A 96 15.76 10.34 -1.74
CA GLU A 96 15.42 11.24 -0.62
C GLU A 96 14.05 11.87 -0.83
N LEU A 97 13.76 12.30 -2.06
CA LEU A 97 12.44 12.86 -2.39
C LEU A 97 11.33 11.84 -2.18
N GLY A 98 11.55 10.60 -2.63
CA GLY A 98 10.59 9.51 -2.44
C GLY A 98 10.35 9.22 -0.97
N THR A 99 11.41 9.23 -0.16
CA THR A 99 11.30 9.02 1.29
C THR A 99 10.47 10.13 1.94
N LYS A 100 10.70 11.38 1.53
CA LYS A 100 9.94 12.51 2.04
C LYS A 100 8.45 12.38 1.70
N GLU A 101 8.15 12.06 0.45
CA GLU A 101 6.77 11.86 0.00
C GLU A 101 6.09 10.71 0.74
N LEU A 102 6.83 9.62 0.98
CA LEU A 102 6.32 8.47 1.71
C LEU A 102 5.95 8.84 3.14
N ILE A 103 6.81 9.58 3.82
CA ILE A 103 6.57 10.02 5.19
C ILE A 103 5.37 10.95 5.27
N GLU A 104 5.28 11.92 4.36
CA GLU A 104 4.16 12.87 4.32
C GLU A 104 2.84 12.18 4.03
N TYR A 105 2.84 11.24 3.08
CA TYR A 105 1.64 10.47 2.74
C TYR A 105 1.19 9.62 3.93
N LYS A 106 2.13 8.95 4.57
CA LYS A 106 1.83 8.11 5.75
C LYS A 106 1.26 8.95 6.88
N GLN A 107 1.86 10.10 7.15
CA GLN A 107 1.42 10.99 8.22
C GLN A 107 -0.01 11.49 7.99
N ALA A 108 -0.34 11.88 6.77
CA ALA A 108 -1.68 12.32 6.42
C ALA A 108 -2.70 11.20 6.62
N ARG A 109 -2.35 9.96 6.26
CA ARG A 109 -3.24 8.82 6.45
C ARG A 109 -3.42 8.49 7.93
N LEU A 110 -2.35 8.55 8.71
CA LEU A 110 -2.44 8.29 10.15
C LEU A 110 -3.36 9.30 10.84
N GLU A 111 -3.25 10.58 10.47
CA GLU A 111 -4.11 11.62 11.01
C GLU A 111 -5.57 11.38 10.65
N ARG A 112 -5.83 10.96 9.41
CA ARG A 112 -7.20 10.66 8.98
C ARG A 112 -7.77 9.46 9.72
N ILE A 113 -7.00 8.42 9.90
CA ILE A 113 -7.42 7.24 10.65
C ILE A 113 -7.70 7.60 12.11
N GLU A 114 -6.82 8.41 12.70
CA GLU A 114 -7.00 8.88 14.08
C GLU A 114 -8.33 9.63 14.25
N GLU A 115 -8.65 10.51 13.30
CA GLU A 115 -9.95 11.20 13.30
C GLU A 115 -11.12 10.24 13.25
N LEU A 116 -11.03 9.22 12.39
CA LEU A 116 -12.11 8.23 12.22
C LEU A 116 -12.30 7.37 13.47
N LEU A 117 -11.23 7.09 14.19
CA LEU A 117 -11.26 6.23 15.39
C LEU A 117 -11.26 7.03 16.69
N ASN A 118 -11.50 8.31 16.61
CA ASN A 118 -11.40 9.22 17.75
C ASN A 118 -12.19 8.77 18.99
N ASP A 119 -13.41 8.22 18.77
CA ASP A 119 -14.28 7.78 19.85
C ASP A 119 -14.10 6.30 20.22
N TRP A 120 -13.15 5.62 19.61
CA TRP A 120 -12.95 4.20 19.87
C TRP A 120 -11.95 4.01 21.02
N PRO A 121 -12.24 3.10 21.96
CA PRO A 121 -11.25 2.75 22.99
C PRO A 121 -9.99 2.16 22.34
N ASP A 122 -8.85 2.34 23.00
CA ASP A 122 -7.56 1.85 22.52
C ASP A 122 -7.58 0.35 22.22
N GLU A 123 -8.26 -0.42 23.06
CA GLU A 123 -8.34 -1.88 22.88
C GLU A 123 -9.08 -2.23 21.58
N GLU A 124 -10.13 -1.51 21.24
CA GLU A 124 -10.84 -1.73 19.99
C GLU A 124 -9.98 -1.38 18.77
N CYS A 125 -9.24 -0.30 18.86
CA CYS A 125 -8.32 0.07 17.78
C CYS A 125 -7.27 -1.01 17.56
N LYS A 126 -6.71 -1.55 18.64
CA LYS A 126 -5.72 -2.62 18.57
C LYS A 126 -6.29 -3.87 17.94
N VAL A 127 -7.46 -4.31 18.41
CA VAL A 127 -8.11 -5.50 17.88
C VAL A 127 -8.48 -5.34 16.41
N PHE A 128 -8.99 -4.16 16.04
CA PHE A 128 -9.33 -3.86 14.65
C PHE A 128 -8.12 -3.98 13.74
N GLY A 129 -7.00 -3.39 14.13
CA GLY A 129 -5.76 -3.49 13.35
C GLY A 129 -5.29 -4.93 13.19
N GLN A 130 -5.32 -5.71 14.28
CA GLN A 130 -4.94 -7.12 14.25
C GLN A 130 -5.85 -7.95 13.36
N LEU A 131 -7.15 -7.71 13.42
CA LEU A 131 -8.12 -8.44 12.61
C LEU A 131 -8.05 -8.06 11.14
N LEU A 132 -7.79 -6.79 10.82
CA LEU A 132 -7.55 -6.38 9.44
C LEU A 132 -6.31 -7.07 8.87
N GLN A 133 -5.23 -7.13 9.64
CA GLN A 133 -4.02 -7.83 9.22
C GLN A 133 -4.32 -9.30 8.94
N LYS A 134 -5.04 -9.95 9.84
CA LYS A 134 -5.42 -11.35 9.69
C LYS A 134 -6.27 -11.57 8.43
N PHE A 135 -7.23 -10.67 8.20
CA PHE A 135 -8.10 -10.75 7.01
C PHE A 135 -7.29 -10.61 5.72
N ASN A 136 -6.38 -9.64 5.67
CA ASN A 136 -5.51 -9.44 4.51
C ASN A 136 -4.63 -10.66 4.24
N GLN A 137 -4.10 -11.28 5.29
CA GLN A 137 -3.30 -12.50 5.17
C GLN A 137 -4.15 -13.66 4.61
N SER A 138 -5.41 -13.73 4.99
CA SER A 138 -6.32 -14.75 4.46
C SER A 138 -6.54 -14.59 2.96
N LEU A 139 -6.58 -13.36 2.46
CA LEU A 139 -6.70 -13.09 1.03
C LEU A 139 -5.48 -13.57 0.25
N LEU A 140 -4.30 -13.46 0.83
CA LEU A 140 -3.06 -13.88 0.17
C LEU A 140 -2.96 -15.41 0.01
N LYS A 141 -3.61 -16.17 0.88
CA LYS A 141 -3.57 -17.64 0.84
C LYS A 141 -4.47 -18.24 -0.24
N LYS A 142 -5.30 -17.45 -0.83
CA LYS A 142 -6.23 -17.86 -1.88
C LYS A 142 -5.78 -17.30 -3.23
#